data_a5125109c461e4b2e9390d9ca1c36d91
#
_entry.id   a5125109c461e4b2e9390d9ca1c36d91
#
_cell.length_a   1.000
_cell.length_b   1.000
_cell.length_c   1.000
_cell.angle_alpha   90.00
_cell.angle_beta   90.00
_cell.angle_gamma   90.00
#
_symmetry.space_group_name_H-M   'P 1'
#
loop_
_entity.id
_entity.type
_entity.pdbx_description
1 polymer ?
#
loop_
_entity_poly.entity_id
_entity_poly.type
_entity_poly.pdbx_seq_one_letter_code
_entity_poly.pdbx_strand_id
1 'polypeptide(L)'
;MAEDFICEYDIAPDACIVDGYRGGVMPTGYEDALEEEQYLNNYLSQESKDMLSELFQGKEDLLSRYYKHEGWLLNMAILGRKYKLIGYDPDFSVDEYFHNLASADLKPILGLDQVETQLKLFDFDVPIENQVQIIEAALKGAEAQARAEQGLFDAYFCQDTEAFRKTFLKLMDFTNPQIKAMYDRALVSRNKAWVRKFIELSKTKPGSYFVLVGSGHYFGPDNVRKLLEAEEFTIKSYSER
;
A
#
# COMPACT_ATOMS: atom_id res chain seq x y z
N MET A 1 16.71 12.18 -9.00
CA MET A 1 15.88 11.23 -9.80
C MET A 1 14.38 11.54 -9.73
N ALA A 2 13.82 12.04 -8.62
CA ALA A 2 12.43 12.50 -8.60
C ALA A 2 12.25 13.86 -9.33
N GLU A 3 13.24 14.72 -9.31
CA GLU A 3 13.19 16.05 -9.97
C GLU A 3 13.09 15.95 -11.49
N ASP A 4 13.70 14.95 -12.12
CA ASP A 4 13.66 14.77 -13.58
C ASP A 4 12.28 14.27 -14.08
N PHE A 5 11.47 13.69 -13.19
CA PHE A 5 10.11 13.25 -13.52
C PHE A 5 9.09 14.39 -13.58
N ILE A 6 9.37 15.51 -12.96
CA ILE A 6 8.43 16.63 -12.77
C ILE A 6 8.56 17.70 -13.85
N CYS A 7 9.72 17.82 -14.47
CA CYS A 7 10.06 18.96 -15.34
C CYS A 7 9.42 18.94 -16.73
N GLU A 8 8.72 17.88 -17.15
CA GLU A 8 8.19 17.76 -18.52
C GLU A 8 6.67 17.83 -18.65
N TYR A 9 5.92 18.09 -17.59
CA TYR A 9 4.47 18.26 -17.70
C TYR A 9 4.10 19.73 -17.86
N ASP A 10 3.94 20.17 -19.09
CA ASP A 10 3.40 21.50 -19.46
C ASP A 10 1.94 21.72 -19.03
N ILE A 11 1.27 20.71 -18.47
CA ILE A 11 -0.13 20.79 -18.07
C ILE A 11 -0.21 20.57 -16.56
N ALA A 12 -0.38 21.66 -15.81
CA ALA A 12 -0.71 21.57 -14.40
C ALA A 12 -2.10 20.93 -14.24
N PRO A 13 -2.22 19.79 -13.52
CA PRO A 13 -3.52 19.16 -13.34
C PRO A 13 -4.46 20.03 -12.49
N ASP A 14 -5.76 19.94 -12.75
CA ASP A 14 -6.78 20.67 -11.99
C ASP A 14 -6.93 20.10 -10.56
N ALA A 15 -6.68 18.82 -10.39
CA ALA A 15 -6.71 18.14 -9.10
C ALA A 15 -5.78 16.93 -9.06
N CYS A 16 -5.37 16.54 -7.85
CA CYS A 16 -4.68 15.29 -7.58
C CYS A 16 -5.68 14.25 -7.06
N ILE A 17 -5.62 13.03 -7.58
CA ILE A 17 -6.41 11.89 -7.11
C ILE A 17 -5.45 10.86 -6.55
N VAL A 18 -5.65 10.45 -5.29
CA VAL A 18 -4.75 9.55 -4.59
C VAL A 18 -5.43 8.24 -4.23
N ASP A 19 -4.63 7.17 -4.25
CA ASP A 19 -5.00 5.88 -3.67
C ASP A 19 -5.23 6.07 -2.17
N GLY A 20 -6.42 5.74 -1.73
CA GLY A 20 -6.76 5.78 -0.34
C GLY A 20 -7.57 6.99 0.10
N TYR A 21 -7.46 7.23 1.39
CA TYR A 21 -8.20 8.25 2.11
C TYR A 21 -7.48 9.59 2.02
N ARG A 22 -8.27 10.66 1.87
CA ARG A 22 -7.76 12.03 1.87
C ARG A 22 -7.07 12.36 3.20
N GLY A 23 -5.76 12.44 3.19
CA GLY A 23 -5.00 12.86 4.36
C GLY A 23 -3.83 11.95 4.74
N GLY A 24 -3.68 10.76 4.12
CA GLY A 24 -2.52 9.86 4.34
C GLY A 24 -2.30 9.37 5.78
N VAL A 25 -3.05 9.90 6.74
CA VAL A 25 -2.97 9.56 8.16
C VAL A 25 -4.22 8.79 8.55
N MET A 26 -4.04 7.63 9.14
CA MET A 26 -5.14 6.90 9.78
C MET A 26 -5.84 7.84 10.77
N PRO A 27 -7.17 7.93 10.75
CA PRO A 27 -7.89 8.75 11.72
C PRO A 27 -7.52 8.31 13.14
N THR A 28 -7.12 9.26 13.97
CA THR A 28 -6.94 9.01 15.41
C THR A 28 -8.27 8.52 15.99
N GLY A 29 -8.27 7.35 16.61
CA GLY A 29 -9.47 6.73 17.19
C GLY A 29 -10.00 5.50 16.44
N TYR A 30 -9.41 5.14 15.31
CA TYR A 30 -9.69 3.88 14.62
C TYR A 30 -8.77 2.73 15.06
N GLU A 31 -8.06 2.96 16.13
CA GLU A 31 -7.23 1.95 16.76
C GLU A 31 -8.17 1.13 17.66
N ASP A 32 -8.72 0.03 17.13
CA ASP A 32 -9.37 -0.96 17.95
C ASP A 32 -8.30 -1.54 18.88
N ALA A 33 -8.23 -0.94 20.08
CA ALA A 33 -7.37 -1.43 21.13
C ALA A 33 -7.90 -2.78 21.59
N LEU A 34 -7.02 -3.77 21.63
CA LEU A 34 -7.32 -5.07 22.21
C LEU A 34 -7.59 -4.94 23.71
N GLU A 35 -8.39 -5.82 24.24
CA GLU A 35 -8.49 -5.99 25.68
C GLU A 35 -7.14 -6.46 26.26
N GLU A 36 -6.84 -6.13 27.49
CA GLU A 36 -5.51 -6.38 28.09
C GLU A 36 -5.08 -7.84 28.01
N GLU A 37 -6.03 -8.77 28.17
CA GLU A 37 -5.81 -10.21 28.03
C GLU A 37 -5.42 -10.62 26.62
N GLN A 38 -5.79 -9.81 25.61
CA GLN A 38 -5.54 -10.07 24.19
C GLN A 38 -4.32 -9.33 23.65
N TYR A 39 -3.56 -8.61 24.49
CA TYR A 39 -2.35 -7.95 24.01
C TYR A 39 -1.38 -8.93 23.36
N LEU A 40 -0.89 -8.58 22.18
CA LEU A 40 -0.04 -9.45 21.36
C LEU A 40 1.17 -10.02 22.11
N ASN A 41 1.76 -9.22 23.01
CA ASN A 41 2.89 -9.65 23.81
C ASN A 41 2.59 -10.82 24.78
N ASN A 42 1.32 -11.07 25.10
CA ASN A 42 0.94 -12.21 25.94
C ASN A 42 1.05 -13.56 25.19
N TYR A 43 0.98 -13.51 23.86
CA TYR A 43 0.95 -14.68 22.98
C TYR A 43 2.25 -14.89 22.19
N LEU A 44 3.07 -13.85 22.02
CA LEU A 44 4.35 -13.95 21.31
C LEU A 44 5.35 -14.81 22.07
N SER A 45 6.12 -15.62 21.33
CA SER A 45 7.27 -16.34 21.87
C SER A 45 8.35 -15.38 22.39
N GLN A 46 9.19 -15.85 23.34
CA GLN A 46 10.29 -15.02 23.84
C GLN A 46 11.27 -14.65 22.71
N GLU A 47 11.57 -15.59 21.81
CA GLU A 47 12.39 -15.33 20.62
C GLU A 47 11.84 -14.17 19.80
N SER A 48 10.53 -14.15 19.52
CA SER A 48 9.89 -13.07 18.76
C SER A 48 9.89 -11.74 19.50
N LYS A 49 9.74 -11.74 20.82
CA LYS A 49 9.88 -10.54 21.65
C LYS A 49 11.30 -9.96 21.59
N ASP A 50 12.30 -10.82 21.63
CA ASP A 50 13.71 -10.41 21.54
C ASP A 50 14.00 -9.81 20.15
N MET A 51 13.54 -10.45 19.09
CA MET A 51 13.65 -9.92 17.72
C MET A 51 12.93 -8.57 17.55
N LEU A 52 11.75 -8.42 18.13
CA LEU A 52 11.01 -7.16 18.11
C LEU A 52 11.74 -6.07 18.90
N SER A 53 12.29 -6.40 20.05
CA SER A 53 13.06 -5.45 20.87
C SER A 53 14.29 -4.94 20.11
N GLU A 54 15.00 -5.82 19.39
CA GLU A 54 16.12 -5.43 18.53
C GLU A 54 15.64 -4.54 17.36
N LEU A 55 14.59 -4.95 16.66
CA LEU A 55 14.04 -4.23 15.51
C LEU A 55 13.51 -2.84 15.89
N PHE A 56 13.01 -2.68 17.11
CA PHE A 56 12.45 -1.44 17.65
C PHE A 56 13.38 -0.74 18.66
N GLN A 57 14.66 -1.06 18.67
CA GLN A 57 15.63 -0.44 19.57
C GLN A 57 15.53 1.11 19.50
N GLY A 58 15.42 1.74 20.69
CA GLY A 58 15.20 3.19 20.82
C GLY A 58 13.77 3.66 20.48
N LYS A 59 12.83 2.73 20.33
CA LYS A 59 11.40 2.99 20.05
C LYS A 59 10.50 2.03 20.88
N GLU A 60 10.90 1.73 22.08
CA GLU A 60 10.24 0.75 22.97
C GLU A 60 8.81 1.19 23.32
N ASP A 61 8.59 2.49 23.51
CA ASP A 61 7.26 3.04 23.75
C ASP A 61 6.32 2.81 22.57
N LEU A 62 6.85 2.91 21.34
CA LEU A 62 6.08 2.67 20.12
C LEU A 62 5.74 1.18 19.99
N LEU A 63 6.70 0.28 20.23
CA LEU A 63 6.46 -1.16 20.25
C LEU A 63 5.40 -1.53 21.29
N SER A 64 5.50 -0.95 22.50
CA SER A 64 4.52 -1.17 23.57
C SER A 64 3.10 -0.76 23.15
N ARG A 65 2.96 0.28 22.35
CA ARG A 65 1.66 0.67 21.81
C ARG A 65 1.15 -0.35 20.79
N TYR A 66 2.01 -0.82 19.86
CA TYR A 66 1.61 -1.82 18.88
C TYR A 66 1.12 -3.14 19.48
N TYR A 67 1.63 -3.52 20.65
CA TYR A 67 1.15 -4.73 21.35
C TYR A 67 -0.31 -4.68 21.78
N LYS A 68 -0.87 -3.47 21.89
CA LYS A 68 -2.24 -3.21 22.34
C LYS A 68 -3.26 -3.16 21.19
N HIS A 69 -2.81 -3.36 19.96
CA HIS A 69 -3.65 -3.26 18.78
C HIS A 69 -3.62 -4.54 17.97
N GLU A 70 -4.53 -4.64 17.01
CA GLU A 70 -4.61 -5.74 16.06
C GLU A 70 -3.25 -6.02 15.38
N GLY A 71 -2.92 -7.31 15.21
CA GLY A 71 -1.61 -7.77 14.75
C GLY A 71 -1.18 -7.26 13.38
N TRP A 72 -2.13 -6.88 12.53
CA TRP A 72 -1.83 -6.28 11.23
C TRP A 72 -1.04 -4.96 11.37
N LEU A 73 -1.34 -4.16 12.40
CA LEU A 73 -0.66 -2.89 12.64
C LEU A 73 0.81 -3.11 13.03
N LEU A 74 1.09 -4.07 13.92
CA LEU A 74 2.45 -4.47 14.25
C LEU A 74 3.17 -5.05 13.02
N ASN A 75 2.48 -5.86 12.22
CA ASN A 75 3.06 -6.43 11.00
C ASN A 75 3.48 -5.35 9.98
N MET A 76 2.66 -4.33 9.78
CA MET A 76 2.99 -3.18 8.94
C MET A 76 4.20 -2.41 9.48
N ALA A 77 4.28 -2.22 10.79
CA ALA A 77 5.42 -1.57 11.44
C ALA A 77 6.71 -2.37 11.31
N ILE A 78 6.64 -3.70 11.42
CA ILE A 78 7.77 -4.61 11.16
C ILE A 78 8.23 -4.44 9.72
N LEU A 79 7.33 -4.47 8.76
CA LEU A 79 7.64 -4.35 7.34
C LEU A 79 8.33 -3.01 7.04
N GLY A 80 7.78 -1.90 7.52
CA GLY A 80 8.37 -0.57 7.35
C GLY A 80 9.81 -0.47 7.89
N ARG A 81 10.07 -1.09 9.06
CA ARG A 81 11.43 -1.11 9.62
C ARG A 81 12.40 -1.96 8.82
N LYS A 82 11.92 -3.06 8.26
CA LYS A 82 12.74 -3.92 7.39
C LYS A 82 13.10 -3.24 6.08
N TYR A 83 12.20 -2.48 5.50
CA TYR A 83 12.53 -1.66 4.33
C TYR A 83 13.64 -0.67 4.63
N LYS A 84 13.65 -0.03 5.81
CA LYS A 84 14.76 0.85 6.22
C LYS A 84 16.09 0.13 6.30
N LEU A 85 16.12 -1.13 6.75
CA LEU A 85 17.34 -1.93 6.81
C LEU A 85 17.92 -2.26 5.44
N ILE A 86 17.11 -2.33 4.40
CA ILE A 86 17.55 -2.56 3.02
C ILE A 86 17.66 -1.28 2.18
N GLY A 87 17.62 -0.11 2.83
CA GLY A 87 17.86 1.18 2.20
C GLY A 87 16.63 1.89 1.63
N TYR A 88 15.42 1.39 1.89
CA TYR A 88 14.17 2.05 1.51
C TYR A 88 13.53 2.68 2.74
N ASP A 89 13.32 3.99 2.69
CA ASP A 89 12.64 4.69 3.77
C ASP A 89 11.19 4.98 3.36
N PRO A 90 10.20 4.34 4.01
CA PRO A 90 8.79 4.57 3.71
C PRO A 90 8.34 6.00 4.01
N ASP A 91 9.09 6.76 4.81
CA ASP A 91 8.82 8.18 5.08
C ASP A 91 9.13 9.08 3.86
N PHE A 92 9.77 8.54 2.81
CA PHE A 92 10.07 9.20 1.54
C PHE A 92 9.38 8.49 0.37
N SER A 93 8.09 8.20 0.53
CA SER A 93 7.31 7.57 -0.53
C SER A 93 6.99 8.55 -1.66
N VAL A 94 6.86 8.02 -2.87
CA VAL A 94 6.40 8.79 -4.05
C VAL A 94 5.02 9.39 -3.80
N ASP A 95 4.15 8.63 -3.11
CA ASP A 95 2.80 9.06 -2.76
C ASP A 95 2.82 10.30 -1.86
N GLU A 96 3.65 10.29 -0.83
CA GLU A 96 3.77 11.44 0.07
C GLU A 96 4.38 12.65 -0.61
N TYR A 97 5.37 12.43 -1.47
CA TYR A 97 5.98 13.52 -2.26
C TYR A 97 4.93 14.27 -3.08
N PHE A 98 4.14 13.56 -3.90
CA PHE A 98 3.12 14.20 -4.73
C PHE A 98 1.94 14.76 -3.94
N HIS A 99 1.58 14.13 -2.82
CA HIS A 99 0.58 14.67 -1.90
C HIS A 99 1.03 16.02 -1.33
N ASN A 100 2.27 16.12 -0.88
CA ASN A 100 2.84 17.36 -0.35
C ASN A 100 2.95 18.44 -1.42
N LEU A 101 3.36 18.07 -2.64
CA LEU A 101 3.40 19.00 -3.77
C LEU A 101 2.01 19.55 -4.12
N ALA A 102 1.01 18.68 -4.23
CA ALA A 102 -0.37 19.09 -4.50
C ALA A 102 -0.91 19.99 -3.38
N SER A 103 -0.58 19.70 -2.12
CA SER A 103 -0.96 20.51 -0.97
C SER A 103 -0.30 21.89 -0.99
N ALA A 104 0.98 21.96 -1.33
CA ALA A 104 1.73 23.22 -1.46
C ALA A 104 1.16 24.11 -2.57
N ASP A 105 0.73 23.49 -3.68
CA ASP A 105 0.10 24.18 -4.82
C ASP A 105 -1.39 24.47 -4.61
N LEU A 106 -1.94 24.18 -3.43
CA LEU A 106 -3.35 24.34 -3.10
C LEU A 106 -4.29 23.61 -4.08
N LYS A 107 -3.83 22.51 -4.68
CA LYS A 107 -4.65 21.68 -5.57
C LYS A 107 -5.65 20.85 -4.75
N PRO A 108 -6.88 20.67 -5.22
CA PRO A 108 -7.81 19.73 -4.61
C PRO A 108 -7.22 18.31 -4.61
N ILE A 109 -7.28 17.65 -3.47
CA ILE A 109 -6.86 16.24 -3.31
C ILE A 109 -8.11 15.40 -3.09
N LEU A 110 -8.33 14.43 -3.95
CA LEU A 110 -9.48 13.53 -3.93
C LEU A 110 -9.02 12.12 -3.59
N GLY A 111 -9.52 11.55 -2.51
CA GLY A 111 -9.30 10.14 -2.19
C GLY A 111 -10.14 9.22 -3.08
N LEU A 112 -9.60 8.10 -3.49
CA LEU A 112 -10.33 7.08 -4.26
C LEU A 112 -11.23 6.22 -3.38
N ASP A 113 -10.78 5.94 -2.17
CA ASP A 113 -11.51 5.13 -1.20
C ASP A 113 -12.08 5.97 -0.05
N GLN A 114 -13.04 5.37 0.63
CA GLN A 114 -13.46 5.80 1.96
C GLN A 114 -12.55 5.13 3.02
N VAL A 115 -12.42 5.76 4.19
CA VAL A 115 -11.61 5.23 5.30
C VAL A 115 -12.04 3.82 5.66
N GLU A 116 -13.35 3.61 5.79
CA GLU A 116 -13.94 2.33 6.15
C GLU A 116 -13.60 1.22 5.14
N THR A 117 -13.45 1.57 3.86
CA THR A 117 -13.05 0.62 2.82
C THR A 117 -11.61 0.17 3.03
N GLN A 118 -10.72 1.09 3.38
CA GLN A 118 -9.32 0.77 3.63
C GLN A 118 -9.13 -0.05 4.91
N LEU A 119 -9.82 0.31 5.97
CA LEU A 119 -9.75 -0.43 7.23
C LEU A 119 -10.23 -1.88 7.08
N LYS A 120 -11.33 -2.08 6.35
CA LYS A 120 -11.83 -3.43 6.00
C LYS A 120 -10.85 -4.28 5.18
N LEU A 121 -9.80 -3.70 4.59
CA LEU A 121 -8.75 -4.50 3.97
C LEU A 121 -7.93 -5.28 5.01
N PHE A 122 -7.84 -4.76 6.21
CA PHE A 122 -7.06 -5.31 7.32
C PHE A 122 -7.93 -5.98 8.39
N ASP A 123 -9.25 -5.77 8.34
CA ASP A 123 -10.23 -6.43 9.20
C ASP A 123 -10.47 -7.85 8.70
N PHE A 124 -9.73 -8.79 9.25
CA PHE A 124 -9.77 -10.19 8.85
C PHE A 124 -10.58 -11.07 9.81
N ASP A 125 -11.10 -10.51 10.92
CA ASP A 125 -11.68 -11.31 12.02
C ASP A 125 -10.80 -12.54 12.34
N VAL A 126 -9.50 -12.31 12.48
CA VAL A 126 -8.49 -13.36 12.64
C VAL A 126 -8.26 -13.60 14.13
N PRO A 127 -8.42 -14.84 14.63
CA PRO A 127 -8.10 -15.16 16.00
C PRO A 127 -6.69 -14.70 16.40
N ILE A 128 -6.51 -14.25 17.64
CA ILE A 128 -5.25 -13.67 18.12
C ILE A 128 -4.05 -14.59 17.89
N GLU A 129 -4.25 -15.88 18.05
CA GLU A 129 -3.20 -16.90 17.84
C GLU A 129 -2.73 -16.91 16.37
N ASN A 130 -3.64 -16.72 15.42
CA ASN A 130 -3.30 -16.67 14.02
C ASN A 130 -2.61 -15.33 13.64
N GLN A 131 -3.02 -14.23 14.27
CA GLN A 131 -2.35 -12.95 14.12
C GLN A 131 -0.90 -13.03 14.59
N VAL A 132 -0.67 -13.67 15.74
CA VAL A 132 0.66 -13.92 16.29
C VAL A 132 1.50 -14.79 15.36
N GLN A 133 0.94 -15.86 14.79
CA GLN A 133 1.64 -16.71 13.82
C GLN A 133 2.09 -15.92 12.60
N ILE A 134 1.24 -15.00 12.09
CA ILE A 134 1.60 -14.12 10.96
C ILE A 134 2.78 -13.20 11.35
N ILE A 135 2.74 -12.60 12.52
CA ILE A 135 3.82 -11.74 13.04
C ILE A 135 5.13 -12.54 13.17
N GLU A 136 5.08 -13.73 13.78
CA GLU A 136 6.26 -14.58 13.95
C GLU A 136 6.83 -15.06 12.61
N ALA A 137 5.98 -15.41 11.66
CA ALA A 137 6.41 -15.74 10.30
C ALA A 137 7.06 -14.54 9.60
N ALA A 138 6.46 -13.35 9.75
CA ALA A 138 7.02 -12.12 9.21
C ALA A 138 8.39 -11.77 9.83
N LEU A 139 8.58 -11.98 11.12
CA LEU A 139 9.87 -11.79 11.77
C LEU A 139 10.95 -12.74 11.22
N LYS A 140 10.64 -14.02 11.13
CA LYS A 140 11.57 -15.06 10.67
C LYS A 140 11.84 -15.03 9.17
N GLY A 141 10.84 -14.70 8.38
CA GLY A 141 10.92 -14.66 6.91
C GLY A 141 11.47 -13.38 6.29
N ALA A 142 11.83 -12.42 7.13
CA ALA A 142 12.14 -11.04 6.72
C ALA A 142 13.17 -10.88 5.61
N GLU A 143 14.29 -11.58 5.72
CA GLU A 143 15.36 -11.47 4.72
C GLU A 143 14.98 -12.15 3.39
N ALA A 144 14.28 -13.27 3.45
CA ALA A 144 13.81 -13.96 2.25
C ALA A 144 12.75 -13.12 1.52
N GLN A 145 11.84 -12.49 2.27
CA GLN A 145 10.85 -11.59 1.73
C GLN A 145 11.50 -10.34 1.14
N ALA A 146 12.42 -9.68 1.85
CA ALA A 146 13.14 -8.51 1.34
C ALA A 146 13.90 -8.82 0.04
N ARG A 147 14.55 -9.98 -0.04
CA ARG A 147 15.21 -10.42 -1.29
C ARG A 147 14.21 -10.71 -2.43
N ALA A 148 13.06 -11.27 -2.12
CA ALA A 148 12.02 -11.51 -3.12
C ALA A 148 11.42 -10.19 -3.65
N GLU A 149 11.24 -9.22 -2.77
CA GLU A 149 10.72 -7.90 -3.10
C GLU A 149 11.76 -6.99 -3.77
N GLN A 150 13.07 -7.22 -3.54
CA GLN A 150 14.15 -6.49 -4.22
C GLN A 150 13.96 -6.50 -5.74
N GLY A 151 13.56 -7.64 -6.32
CA GLY A 151 13.28 -7.74 -7.74
C GLY A 151 12.12 -6.86 -8.24
N LEU A 152 11.15 -6.52 -7.37
CA LEU A 152 10.11 -5.55 -7.69
C LEU A 152 10.68 -4.12 -7.72
N PHE A 153 11.48 -3.77 -6.72
CA PHE A 153 12.12 -2.45 -6.66
C PHE A 153 13.08 -2.25 -7.84
N ASP A 154 13.92 -3.23 -8.14
CA ASP A 154 14.84 -3.17 -9.26
C ASP A 154 14.09 -2.97 -10.59
N ALA A 155 13.02 -3.74 -10.82
CA ALA A 155 12.18 -3.61 -12.01
C ALA A 155 11.49 -2.25 -12.08
N TYR A 156 11.00 -1.73 -10.94
CA TYR A 156 10.37 -0.42 -10.83
C TYR A 156 11.37 0.70 -11.19
N PHE A 157 12.55 0.72 -10.59
CA PHE A 157 13.56 1.75 -10.87
C PHE A 157 14.15 1.65 -12.27
N CYS A 158 14.22 0.43 -12.85
CA CYS A 158 14.61 0.24 -14.24
C CYS A 158 13.47 0.50 -15.24
N GLN A 159 12.27 0.84 -14.78
CA GLN A 159 11.06 1.02 -15.60
C GLN A 159 10.71 -0.22 -16.44
N ASP A 160 11.16 -1.40 -16.01
CA ASP A 160 10.85 -2.67 -16.64
C ASP A 160 9.48 -3.18 -16.15
N THR A 161 8.44 -2.73 -16.85
CA THR A 161 7.05 -3.07 -16.50
C THR A 161 6.75 -4.55 -16.62
N GLU A 162 7.40 -5.26 -17.55
CA GLU A 162 7.20 -6.71 -17.74
C GLU A 162 7.88 -7.50 -16.62
N ALA A 163 9.11 -7.16 -16.26
CA ALA A 163 9.80 -7.78 -15.12
C ALA A 163 9.05 -7.52 -13.81
N PHE A 164 8.54 -6.29 -13.61
CA PHE A 164 7.72 -5.97 -12.45
C PHE A 164 6.45 -6.83 -12.42
N ARG A 165 5.70 -6.85 -13.51
CA ARG A 165 4.47 -7.66 -13.64
C ARG A 165 4.72 -9.13 -13.33
N LYS A 166 5.76 -9.71 -13.93
CA LYS A 166 6.12 -11.11 -13.74
C LYS A 166 6.47 -11.41 -12.29
N THR A 167 7.28 -10.57 -11.65
CA THR A 167 7.68 -10.72 -10.26
C THR A 167 6.49 -10.55 -9.32
N PHE A 168 5.67 -9.52 -9.55
CA PHE A 168 4.45 -9.29 -8.78
C PHE A 168 3.50 -10.49 -8.82
N LEU A 169 3.20 -11.01 -10.02
CA LEU A 169 2.32 -12.17 -10.16
C LEU A 169 2.91 -13.45 -9.58
N LYS A 170 4.24 -13.59 -9.57
CA LYS A 170 4.91 -14.72 -8.92
C LYS A 170 4.79 -14.68 -7.40
N LEU A 171 4.80 -13.48 -6.80
CA LEU A 171 4.59 -13.29 -5.35
C LEU A 171 3.14 -13.55 -4.94
N MET A 172 2.19 -13.44 -5.88
CA MET A 172 0.77 -13.71 -5.67
C MET A 172 0.44 -15.18 -6.00
N ASP A 173 0.57 -16.05 -5.01
CA ASP A 173 0.15 -17.47 -5.19
C ASP A 173 -1.37 -17.58 -5.24
N PHE A 174 -1.94 -17.41 -6.43
CA PHE A 174 -3.39 -17.53 -6.67
C PHE A 174 -3.94 -18.94 -6.47
N THR A 175 -3.09 -19.96 -6.27
CA THR A 175 -3.54 -21.31 -5.90
C THR A 175 -3.97 -21.37 -4.43
N ASN A 176 -3.49 -20.42 -3.61
CA ASN A 176 -3.92 -20.25 -2.23
C ASN A 176 -5.22 -19.40 -2.18
N PRO A 177 -6.35 -19.97 -1.72
CA PRO A 177 -7.63 -19.26 -1.70
C PRO A 177 -7.62 -17.99 -0.82
N GLN A 178 -6.82 -17.96 0.24
CA GLN A 178 -6.71 -16.80 1.13
C GLN A 178 -5.98 -15.65 0.43
N ILE A 179 -4.87 -15.94 -0.26
CA ILE A 179 -4.13 -14.95 -1.07
C ILE A 179 -5.03 -14.43 -2.20
N LYS A 180 -5.76 -15.33 -2.86
CA LYS A 180 -6.73 -14.94 -3.89
C LYS A 180 -7.80 -14.00 -3.34
N ALA A 181 -8.40 -14.32 -2.20
CA ALA A 181 -9.43 -13.49 -1.57
C ALA A 181 -8.87 -12.12 -1.13
N MET A 182 -7.64 -12.08 -0.63
CA MET A 182 -6.95 -10.84 -0.30
C MET A 182 -6.71 -9.99 -1.56
N TYR A 183 -6.19 -10.58 -2.63
CA TYR A 183 -5.99 -9.91 -3.91
C TYR A 183 -7.30 -9.34 -4.46
N ASP A 184 -8.37 -10.12 -4.44
CA ASP A 184 -9.68 -9.69 -4.94
C ASP A 184 -10.22 -8.49 -4.14
N ARG A 185 -10.02 -8.44 -2.84
CA ARG A 185 -10.41 -7.30 -2.00
C ARG A 185 -9.50 -6.10 -2.19
N ALA A 186 -8.20 -6.31 -2.06
CA ALA A 186 -7.23 -5.23 -2.04
C ALA A 186 -7.06 -4.55 -3.41
N LEU A 187 -7.20 -5.28 -4.50
CA LEU A 187 -6.96 -4.78 -5.85
C LEU A 187 -8.21 -4.81 -6.74
N VAL A 188 -8.78 -5.99 -6.99
CA VAL A 188 -9.83 -6.14 -8.02
C VAL A 188 -11.08 -5.32 -7.71
N SER A 189 -11.61 -5.44 -6.50
CA SER A 189 -12.82 -4.72 -6.08
C SER A 189 -12.61 -3.21 -6.09
N ARG A 190 -11.47 -2.75 -5.63
CA ARG A 190 -11.09 -1.34 -5.60
C ARG A 190 -10.90 -0.81 -7.01
N ASN A 191 -10.18 -1.50 -7.89
CA ASN A 191 -10.01 -1.12 -9.29
C ASN A 191 -11.34 -0.89 -9.99
N LYS A 192 -12.32 -1.80 -9.81
CA LYS A 192 -13.67 -1.66 -10.36
C LYS A 192 -14.42 -0.45 -9.80
N ALA A 193 -14.27 -0.17 -8.50
CA ALA A 193 -14.87 1.00 -7.87
C ALA A 193 -14.22 2.31 -8.37
N TRP A 194 -12.91 2.34 -8.51
CA TRP A 194 -12.17 3.50 -8.97
C TRP A 194 -12.48 3.85 -10.43
N VAL A 195 -12.56 2.86 -11.30
CA VAL A 195 -12.93 3.08 -12.70
C VAL A 195 -14.33 3.71 -12.81
N ARG A 196 -15.31 3.25 -12.03
CA ARG A 196 -16.63 3.90 -11.96
C ARG A 196 -16.52 5.37 -11.55
N LYS A 197 -15.67 5.67 -10.56
CA LYS A 197 -15.43 7.03 -10.10
C LYS A 197 -14.76 7.90 -11.17
N PHE A 198 -13.81 7.36 -11.93
CA PHE A 198 -13.19 8.09 -13.05
C PHE A 198 -14.21 8.40 -14.16
N ILE A 199 -15.08 7.44 -14.49
CA ILE A 199 -16.17 7.66 -15.43
C ILE A 199 -17.13 8.75 -14.95
N GLU A 200 -17.49 8.73 -13.67
CA GLU A 200 -18.33 9.77 -13.08
C GLU A 200 -17.66 11.15 -13.14
N LEU A 201 -16.38 11.24 -12.74
CA LEU A 201 -15.61 12.48 -12.79
C LEU A 201 -15.52 13.04 -14.22
N SER A 202 -15.26 12.19 -15.22
CA SER A 202 -15.16 12.60 -16.61
C SER A 202 -16.45 13.24 -17.15
N LYS A 203 -17.61 12.82 -16.60
CA LYS A 203 -18.94 13.32 -16.99
C LYS A 203 -19.38 14.53 -16.18
N THR A 204 -19.09 14.57 -14.90
CA THR A 204 -19.62 15.57 -13.96
C THR A 204 -18.69 16.73 -13.71
N LYS A 205 -17.40 16.49 -13.80
CA LYS A 205 -16.34 17.50 -13.58
C LYS A 205 -15.22 17.30 -14.59
N PRO A 206 -15.47 17.60 -15.87
CA PRO A 206 -14.42 17.47 -16.88
C PRO A 206 -13.23 18.36 -16.55
N GLY A 207 -12.03 17.84 -16.68
CA GLY A 207 -10.80 18.52 -16.33
C GLY A 207 -9.60 17.58 -16.44
N SER A 208 -8.42 18.06 -16.09
CA SER A 208 -7.20 17.25 -16.02
C SER A 208 -6.94 16.79 -14.59
N TYR A 209 -6.61 15.52 -14.44
CA TYR A 209 -6.39 14.89 -13.14
C TYR A 209 -5.04 14.18 -13.12
N PHE A 210 -4.25 14.42 -12.09
CA PHE A 210 -3.10 13.60 -11.79
C PHE A 210 -3.55 12.47 -10.85
N VAL A 211 -3.46 11.23 -11.32
CA VAL A 211 -3.92 10.06 -10.56
C VAL A 211 -2.72 9.28 -10.05
N LEU A 212 -2.60 9.16 -8.74
CA LEU A 212 -1.53 8.46 -8.06
C LEU A 212 -2.10 7.24 -7.35
N VAL A 213 -1.69 6.05 -7.78
CA VAL A 213 -2.13 4.77 -7.21
C VAL A 213 -0.97 3.79 -7.15
N GLY A 214 -1.01 2.88 -6.19
CA GLY A 214 0.00 1.85 -6.05
C GLY A 214 0.19 1.02 -7.32
N SER A 215 1.45 0.73 -7.67
CA SER A 215 1.82 -0.02 -8.89
C SER A 215 1.12 -1.37 -9.03
N GLY A 216 0.75 -2.02 -7.92
CA GLY A 216 -0.03 -3.25 -7.93
C GLY A 216 -1.38 -3.13 -8.64
N HIS A 217 -1.99 -1.92 -8.68
CA HIS A 217 -3.23 -1.66 -9.38
C HIS A 217 -3.11 -1.63 -10.92
N TYR A 218 -1.88 -1.54 -11.44
CA TYR A 218 -1.59 -1.60 -12.87
C TYR A 218 -1.31 -3.02 -13.38
N PHE A 219 -1.16 -4.01 -12.47
CA PHE A 219 -0.76 -5.37 -12.81
C PHE A 219 -1.87 -6.36 -12.42
N GLY A 220 -1.86 -7.51 -13.09
CA GLY A 220 -2.90 -8.51 -12.90
C GLY A 220 -4.00 -8.45 -13.97
N PRO A 221 -4.94 -9.42 -13.93
CA PRO A 221 -5.97 -9.53 -14.97
C PRO A 221 -6.98 -8.39 -14.97
N ASP A 222 -7.40 -7.92 -13.79
CA ASP A 222 -8.41 -6.88 -13.59
C ASP A 222 -7.76 -5.55 -13.15
N ASN A 223 -6.67 -5.15 -13.83
CA ASN A 223 -6.00 -3.89 -13.51
C ASN A 223 -6.78 -2.67 -14.02
N VAL A 224 -6.52 -1.51 -13.42
CA VAL A 224 -7.21 -0.24 -13.73
C VAL A 224 -7.11 0.10 -15.21
N ARG A 225 -5.93 -0.10 -15.83
CA ARG A 225 -5.73 0.20 -17.25
C ARG A 225 -6.69 -0.57 -18.14
N LYS A 226 -6.74 -1.90 -17.99
CA LYS A 226 -7.62 -2.77 -18.78
C LYS A 226 -9.11 -2.44 -18.56
N LEU A 227 -9.48 -2.12 -17.34
CA LEU A 227 -10.85 -1.73 -17.02
C LEU A 227 -11.22 -0.41 -17.68
N LEU A 228 -10.31 0.56 -17.73
CA LEU A 228 -10.52 1.83 -18.44
C LEU A 228 -10.60 1.62 -19.96
N GLU A 229 -9.72 0.77 -20.53
CA GLU A 229 -9.77 0.41 -21.95
C GLU A 229 -11.11 -0.23 -22.34
N ALA A 230 -11.67 -1.09 -21.46
CA ALA A 230 -13.00 -1.70 -21.66
C ALA A 230 -14.15 -0.69 -21.62
N GLU A 231 -13.94 0.46 -21.00
CA GLU A 231 -14.88 1.60 -20.96
C GLU A 231 -14.55 2.68 -22.01
N GLU A 232 -13.84 2.27 -23.08
CA GLU A 232 -13.49 3.11 -24.24
C GLU A 232 -12.54 4.29 -23.94
N PHE A 233 -11.83 4.29 -22.82
CA PHE A 233 -10.76 5.24 -22.57
C PHE A 233 -9.54 4.91 -23.42
N THR A 234 -8.95 5.92 -24.03
CA THR A 234 -7.67 5.77 -24.75
C THR A 234 -6.52 5.86 -23.75
N ILE A 235 -5.74 4.78 -23.60
CA ILE A 235 -4.56 4.74 -22.74
C ILE A 235 -3.31 4.86 -23.60
N LYS A 236 -2.42 5.78 -23.23
CA LYS A 236 -1.12 5.95 -23.88
C LYS A 236 -0.02 5.83 -22.83
N SER A 237 1.03 5.09 -23.14
CA SER A 237 2.25 5.09 -22.35
C SER A 237 3.03 6.40 -22.58
N TYR A 238 3.71 6.89 -21.55
CA TYR A 238 4.59 8.05 -21.70
C TYR A 238 5.71 7.80 -22.72
N SER A 239 6.24 6.57 -22.76
CA SER A 239 7.25 6.16 -23.71
C SER A 239 6.79 6.11 -25.19
N GLU A 240 5.48 6.22 -25.44
CA GLU A 240 4.87 6.21 -26.77
C GLU A 240 4.55 7.64 -27.30
N ARG A 241 5.02 8.68 -26.58
CA ARG A 241 4.89 10.11 -26.98
C ARG A 241 6.17 10.64 -27.67
#